data_9070fc33ca1966d1f91618cfca53c899
#
_entry.id   9070fc33ca1966d1f91618cfca53c899
#
_cell.length_a   1.000
_cell.length_b   1.000
_cell.length_c   1.000
_cell.angle_alpha   90.00
_cell.angle_beta   90.00
_cell.angle_gamma   90.00
#
_symmetry.space_group_name_H-M   'P 1'
#
loop_
_entity.id
_entity.type
_entity.pdbx_description
1 polymer ?
#
loop_
_entity_poly.entity_id
_entity_poly.type
_entity_poly.pdbx_seq_one_letter_code
_entity_poly.pdbx_strand_id
1 'polypeptide(L)'
;MSIFITLIAALIVFSAVIAIHEFGHFTVAKLCGIQVNEFSIGMGPALWKKIYKGTQYSLRALPVGGYVALEGEESPESQQAEAARDEREAEDENPVPPEQRTGIPLNEAPVWQRVLVMVAGAFMNFVLGFVVLVILVAAQEGAITSKTIYSIENDALCGQTGLQAGDEIVAVNGRRCFVANDILYELVRTEAYRARFTVKRDGQKVELPDVQFDTWQDEDGQTHMTLGFTVYGIKKTPLNVLKEAWNSTLYYGRIAFISLADLVRGRESINNLSGPVGIVTAIGQAASYGWQDLLELLALITIKLGVFNLLPFPALDGGKVVFLIIEGVTGHAVPEKLQGTLTIAAFALLFGLMLFATYNDIIRLVTGVM
;
A
#
# COMPACT_ATOMS: atom_id res chain seq x y z
N MET A 1 -0.89 -12.02 22.84
CA MET A 1 -2.23 -12.26 22.24
C MET A 1 -2.31 -13.72 21.79
N SER A 2 -3.51 -14.37 21.78
CA SER A 2 -3.59 -15.76 21.31
C SER A 2 -3.34 -15.80 19.78
N ILE A 3 -2.67 -16.84 19.33
CA ILE A 3 -2.37 -17.06 17.89
C ILE A 3 -3.64 -17.05 17.04
N PHE A 4 -4.77 -17.45 17.62
CA PHE A 4 -6.07 -17.47 16.99
C PHE A 4 -6.57 -16.05 16.66
N ILE A 5 -6.41 -15.09 17.58
CA ILE A 5 -6.81 -13.68 17.34
C ILE A 5 -5.91 -13.05 16.27
N THR A 6 -4.61 -13.34 16.29
CA THR A 6 -3.67 -12.91 15.25
C THR A 6 -4.09 -13.39 13.86
N LEU A 7 -4.43 -14.67 13.73
CA LEU A 7 -4.86 -15.24 12.46
C LEU A 7 -6.18 -14.64 11.96
N ILE A 8 -7.14 -14.40 12.86
CA ILE A 8 -8.41 -13.74 12.50
C ILE A 8 -8.15 -12.29 12.05
N ALA A 9 -7.33 -11.53 12.78
CA ALA A 9 -6.99 -10.16 12.39
C ALA A 9 -6.29 -10.12 11.04
N ALA A 10 -5.31 -11.00 10.80
CA ALA A 10 -4.63 -11.12 9.51
C ALA A 10 -5.60 -11.47 8.38
N LEU A 11 -6.50 -12.42 8.62
CA LEU A 11 -7.54 -12.81 7.67
C LEU A 11 -8.43 -11.61 7.28
N ILE A 12 -8.90 -10.85 8.26
CA ILE A 12 -9.74 -9.66 8.02
C ILE A 12 -8.98 -8.61 7.22
N VAL A 13 -7.72 -8.31 7.61
CA VAL A 13 -6.88 -7.32 6.93
C VAL A 13 -6.64 -7.72 5.47
N PHE A 14 -6.17 -8.94 5.22
CA PHE A 14 -5.91 -9.41 3.85
C PHE A 14 -7.19 -9.46 3.01
N SER A 15 -8.30 -9.97 3.58
CA SER A 15 -9.58 -10.02 2.86
C SER A 15 -10.07 -8.62 2.50
N ALA A 16 -9.97 -7.64 3.40
CA ALA A 16 -10.39 -6.26 3.13
C ALA A 16 -9.54 -5.64 2.01
N VAL A 17 -8.22 -5.79 2.07
CA VAL A 17 -7.28 -5.19 1.10
C VAL A 17 -7.48 -5.80 -0.30
N ILE A 18 -7.63 -7.12 -0.40
CA ILE A 18 -7.82 -7.79 -1.69
C ILE A 18 -9.24 -7.52 -2.23
N ALA A 19 -10.27 -7.65 -1.40
CA ALA A 19 -11.65 -7.43 -1.84
C ALA A 19 -11.87 -6.02 -2.38
N ILE A 20 -11.27 -4.98 -1.78
CA ILE A 20 -11.40 -3.61 -2.26
C ILE A 20 -10.64 -3.41 -3.58
N HIS A 21 -9.50 -4.05 -3.74
CA HIS A 21 -8.72 -4.06 -4.97
C HIS A 21 -9.56 -4.66 -6.12
N GLU A 22 -10.07 -5.87 -5.94
CA GLU A 22 -10.92 -6.56 -6.92
C GLU A 22 -12.21 -5.78 -7.21
N PHE A 23 -12.78 -5.14 -6.19
CA PHE A 23 -13.94 -4.27 -6.35
C PHE A 23 -13.63 -3.05 -7.25
N GLY A 24 -12.39 -2.59 -7.29
CA GLY A 24 -11.93 -1.55 -8.22
C GLY A 24 -12.05 -2.02 -9.69
N HIS A 25 -11.44 -3.15 -10.02
CA HIS A 25 -11.52 -3.76 -11.35
C HIS A 25 -12.97 -4.01 -11.76
N PHE A 26 -13.75 -4.65 -10.89
CA PHE A 26 -15.15 -4.92 -11.10
C PHE A 26 -15.95 -3.66 -11.43
N THR A 27 -15.81 -2.61 -10.62
CA THR A 27 -16.61 -1.39 -10.75
C THR A 27 -16.33 -0.69 -12.07
N VAL A 28 -15.04 -0.52 -12.41
CA VAL A 28 -14.66 0.18 -13.65
C VAL A 28 -14.97 -0.66 -14.88
N ALA A 29 -14.79 -1.98 -14.84
CA ALA A 29 -15.19 -2.87 -15.93
C ALA A 29 -16.71 -2.75 -16.22
N LYS A 30 -17.55 -2.78 -15.19
CA LYS A 30 -19.01 -2.60 -15.36
C LYS A 30 -19.36 -1.20 -15.87
N LEU A 31 -18.68 -0.14 -15.44
CA LEU A 31 -18.90 1.23 -15.93
C LEU A 31 -18.47 1.40 -17.38
N CYS A 32 -17.44 0.67 -17.82
CA CYS A 32 -16.97 0.66 -19.20
C CYS A 32 -17.76 -0.28 -20.13
N GLY A 33 -18.76 -1.00 -19.59
CA GLY A 33 -19.54 -1.96 -20.36
C GLY A 33 -18.78 -3.25 -20.71
N ILE A 34 -17.71 -3.55 -19.97
CA ILE A 34 -16.92 -4.78 -20.12
C ILE A 34 -17.62 -5.91 -19.35
N GLN A 35 -17.64 -7.11 -19.96
CA GLN A 35 -18.27 -8.28 -19.37
C GLN A 35 -17.46 -8.78 -18.18
N VAL A 36 -18.13 -8.82 -17.02
CA VAL A 36 -17.59 -9.46 -15.80
C VAL A 36 -18.32 -10.78 -15.62
N ASN A 37 -17.62 -11.87 -15.77
CA ASN A 37 -18.18 -13.21 -15.66
C ASN A 37 -18.41 -13.59 -14.20
N GLU A 38 -17.44 -13.29 -13.32
CA GLU A 38 -17.57 -13.55 -11.89
C GLU A 38 -16.91 -12.47 -11.05
N PHE A 39 -17.55 -12.10 -9.95
CA PHE A 39 -16.99 -11.36 -8.84
C PHE A 39 -17.06 -12.23 -7.59
N SER A 40 -15.92 -12.66 -7.08
CA SER A 40 -15.81 -13.57 -5.94
C SER A 40 -15.15 -12.92 -4.73
N ILE A 41 -15.75 -13.17 -3.56
CA ILE A 41 -15.12 -12.90 -2.26
C ILE A 41 -14.68 -14.23 -1.68
N GLY A 42 -13.38 -14.38 -1.43
CA GLY A 42 -12.76 -15.62 -0.98
C GLY A 42 -12.30 -16.52 -2.12
N MET A 43 -11.74 -17.67 -1.77
CA MET A 43 -11.22 -18.71 -2.65
C MET A 43 -11.79 -20.09 -2.30
N GLY A 44 -11.56 -21.07 -3.18
CA GLY A 44 -12.02 -22.46 -3.00
C GLY A 44 -13.49 -22.67 -3.37
N PRO A 45 -14.16 -23.74 -2.90
CA PRO A 45 -15.52 -24.07 -3.30
C PRO A 45 -16.52 -22.99 -2.91
N ALA A 46 -17.49 -22.72 -3.80
CA ALA A 46 -18.51 -21.71 -3.58
C ALA A 46 -19.51 -22.18 -2.52
N LEU A 47 -19.67 -21.36 -1.47
CA LEU A 47 -20.71 -21.55 -0.45
C LEU A 47 -22.05 -20.97 -0.92
N TRP A 48 -21.99 -19.89 -1.69
CA TRP A 48 -23.14 -19.22 -2.26
C TRP A 48 -22.78 -18.61 -3.60
N LYS A 49 -23.65 -18.75 -4.59
CA LYS A 49 -23.52 -18.14 -5.91
C LYS A 49 -24.87 -17.65 -6.44
N LYS A 50 -24.85 -16.52 -7.12
CA LYS A 50 -26.03 -15.94 -7.76
C LYS A 50 -25.65 -15.12 -8.98
N ILE A 51 -26.31 -15.37 -10.12
CA ILE A 51 -26.16 -14.54 -11.31
C ILE A 51 -27.11 -13.34 -11.19
N TYR A 52 -26.59 -12.14 -11.38
CA TYR A 52 -27.37 -10.91 -11.42
C TYR A 52 -26.76 -9.92 -12.42
N LYS A 53 -27.58 -9.39 -13.32
CA LYS A 53 -27.16 -8.44 -14.38
C LYS A 53 -25.91 -8.89 -15.14
N GLY A 54 -25.89 -10.15 -15.58
CA GLY A 54 -24.80 -10.69 -16.39
C GLY A 54 -23.47 -10.90 -15.65
N THR A 55 -23.50 -11.01 -14.33
CA THR A 55 -22.32 -11.32 -13.51
C THR A 55 -22.70 -12.34 -12.45
N GLN A 56 -21.90 -13.38 -12.28
CA GLN A 56 -22.00 -14.28 -11.14
C GLN A 56 -21.32 -13.64 -9.93
N TYR A 57 -22.05 -13.52 -8.84
CA TYR A 57 -21.51 -13.15 -7.52
C TYR A 57 -21.34 -14.41 -6.71
N SER A 58 -20.19 -14.62 -6.11
CA SER A 58 -19.91 -15.79 -5.28
C SER A 58 -19.26 -15.43 -3.95
N LEU A 59 -19.61 -16.19 -2.92
CA LEU A 59 -18.93 -16.23 -1.63
C LEU A 59 -18.33 -17.62 -1.48
N ARG A 60 -17.02 -17.68 -1.26
CA ARG A 60 -16.26 -18.94 -1.23
C ARG A 60 -15.79 -19.30 0.17
N ALA A 61 -15.46 -20.58 0.37
CA ALA A 61 -15.24 -21.18 1.69
C ALA A 61 -13.98 -20.63 2.42
N LEU A 62 -12.95 -20.28 1.68
CA LEU A 62 -11.73 -19.72 2.25
C LEU A 62 -11.83 -18.20 2.17
N PRO A 63 -12.03 -17.50 3.31
CA PRO A 63 -12.19 -16.05 3.32
C PRO A 63 -10.84 -15.32 3.16
N VAL A 64 -10.01 -15.80 2.24
CA VAL A 64 -8.72 -15.19 1.88
C VAL A 64 -8.80 -14.79 0.42
N GLY A 65 -8.61 -13.49 0.16
CA GLY A 65 -8.60 -13.00 -1.21
C GLY A 65 -9.98 -12.80 -1.82
N GLY A 66 -10.00 -12.80 -3.11
CA GLY A 66 -11.13 -12.65 -4.01
C GLY A 66 -10.59 -12.58 -5.42
N TYR A 67 -11.46 -12.51 -6.40
CA TYR A 67 -11.06 -12.28 -7.78
C TYR A 67 -12.21 -11.71 -8.61
N VAL A 68 -11.83 -11.09 -9.70
CA VAL A 68 -12.74 -10.68 -10.78
C VAL A 68 -12.35 -11.43 -12.05
N ALA A 69 -13.28 -12.20 -12.62
CA ALA A 69 -13.08 -12.84 -13.91
C ALA A 69 -13.68 -11.95 -15.00
N LEU A 70 -12.83 -11.34 -15.81
CA LEU A 70 -13.23 -10.54 -16.98
C LEU A 70 -13.23 -11.42 -18.23
N GLU A 71 -14.25 -11.32 -19.05
CA GLU A 71 -14.29 -12.05 -20.32
C GLU A 71 -13.19 -11.51 -21.25
N GLY A 72 -12.43 -12.42 -21.90
CA GLY A 72 -11.34 -12.05 -22.78
C GLY A 72 -10.08 -11.55 -22.05
N GLU A 73 -9.97 -11.78 -20.75
CA GLU A 73 -8.75 -11.59 -19.99
C GLU A 73 -7.94 -12.88 -19.97
N GLU A 74 -6.90 -12.94 -20.80
CA GLU A 74 -5.92 -14.03 -20.82
C GLU A 74 -4.79 -13.71 -19.84
N SER A 75 -5.02 -13.93 -18.56
CA SER A 75 -3.99 -13.73 -17.54
C SER A 75 -3.76 -15.01 -16.71
N PRO A 76 -2.56 -15.21 -16.13
CA PRO A 76 -2.32 -16.28 -15.17
C PRO A 76 -3.27 -16.20 -13.96
N GLU A 77 -3.80 -15.02 -13.65
CA GLU A 77 -4.78 -14.82 -12.57
C GLU A 77 -6.16 -15.32 -12.98
N SER A 78 -6.59 -15.11 -14.24
CA SER A 78 -7.81 -15.73 -14.75
C SER A 78 -7.69 -17.25 -14.79
N GLN A 79 -6.52 -17.78 -15.17
CA GLN A 79 -6.22 -19.22 -15.11
C GLN A 79 -6.15 -19.75 -13.67
N GLN A 80 -5.62 -18.97 -12.71
CA GLN A 80 -5.67 -19.33 -11.29
C GLN A 80 -7.07 -19.26 -10.72
N ALA A 81 -7.88 -18.29 -11.15
CA ALA A 81 -9.28 -18.21 -10.80
C ALA A 81 -10.07 -19.41 -11.35
N GLU A 82 -9.74 -19.85 -12.56
CA GLU A 82 -10.29 -21.10 -13.14
C GLU A 82 -9.80 -22.34 -12.39
N ALA A 83 -8.52 -22.41 -12.05
CA ALA A 83 -7.94 -23.51 -11.27
C ALA A 83 -8.41 -23.54 -9.80
N ALA A 84 -8.84 -22.41 -9.25
CA ALA A 84 -9.43 -22.31 -7.90
C ALA A 84 -10.90 -22.72 -7.84
N ARG A 85 -11.54 -22.95 -9.00
CA ARG A 85 -12.87 -23.57 -9.09
C ARG A 85 -12.76 -25.07 -8.76
N ASP A 86 -13.81 -25.61 -8.12
CA ASP A 86 -13.90 -27.05 -7.90
C ASP A 86 -13.90 -27.77 -9.27
N GLU A 87 -13.29 -28.96 -9.40
CA GLU A 87 -13.24 -29.75 -10.65
C GLU A 87 -14.62 -29.95 -11.27
N ARG A 88 -15.69 -29.89 -10.46
CA ARG A 88 -17.08 -29.95 -10.89
C ARG A 88 -17.62 -28.65 -11.51
N GLU A 89 -16.96 -27.51 -11.26
CA GLU A 89 -17.31 -26.18 -11.82
C GLU A 89 -16.44 -25.87 -13.07
N ALA A 90 -15.37 -26.63 -13.31
CA ALA A 90 -14.47 -26.46 -14.45
C ALA A 90 -15.07 -26.88 -15.80
N GLU A 91 -16.21 -27.58 -15.80
CA GLU A 91 -16.94 -27.92 -17.05
C GLU A 91 -17.65 -26.72 -17.68
N ASP A 92 -17.87 -25.62 -16.92
CA ASP A 92 -18.41 -24.36 -17.45
C ASP A 92 -17.28 -23.34 -17.63
N GLU A 93 -16.72 -23.22 -18.85
CA GLU A 93 -15.70 -22.20 -19.20
C GLU A 93 -16.13 -20.77 -18.82
N ASN A 94 -17.42 -20.52 -18.75
CA ASN A 94 -17.98 -19.24 -18.31
C ASN A 94 -19.26 -19.47 -17.49
N PRO A 95 -19.28 -19.03 -16.20
CA PRO A 95 -20.42 -19.24 -15.32
C PRO A 95 -21.70 -18.47 -15.76
N VAL A 96 -21.56 -17.50 -16.66
CA VAL A 96 -22.69 -16.70 -17.19
C VAL A 96 -23.07 -17.20 -18.58
N PRO A 97 -24.28 -17.73 -18.78
CA PRO A 97 -24.77 -18.14 -20.09
C PRO A 97 -24.68 -17.01 -21.12
N PRO A 98 -24.35 -17.28 -22.38
CA PRO A 98 -24.18 -16.26 -23.44
C PRO A 98 -25.35 -15.28 -23.52
N GLU A 99 -26.58 -15.77 -23.39
CA GLU A 99 -27.82 -15.00 -23.42
C GLU A 99 -28.01 -14.01 -22.26
N GLN A 100 -27.28 -14.20 -21.16
CA GLN A 100 -27.30 -13.32 -19.98
C GLN A 100 -26.11 -12.35 -19.92
N ARG A 101 -25.13 -12.47 -20.81
CA ARG A 101 -23.97 -11.54 -20.88
C ARG A 101 -24.45 -10.17 -21.33
N THR A 102 -23.93 -9.13 -20.69
CA THR A 102 -24.39 -7.74 -20.91
C THR A 102 -23.27 -6.82 -21.40
N GLY A 103 -22.04 -7.30 -21.46
CA GLY A 103 -20.88 -6.51 -21.82
C GLY A 103 -20.09 -7.10 -22.97
N ILE A 104 -19.05 -6.38 -23.40
CA ILE A 104 -18.06 -6.82 -24.42
C ILE A 104 -16.86 -7.46 -23.72
N PRO A 105 -16.14 -8.38 -24.37
CA PRO A 105 -14.88 -8.91 -23.86
C PRO A 105 -13.84 -7.80 -23.63
N LEU A 106 -12.97 -7.97 -22.62
CA LEU A 106 -11.92 -6.99 -22.28
C LEU A 106 -10.97 -6.71 -23.47
N ASN A 107 -10.59 -7.76 -24.19
CA ASN A 107 -9.69 -7.66 -25.35
C ASN A 107 -10.31 -6.90 -26.54
N GLU A 108 -11.64 -6.81 -26.63
CA GLU A 108 -12.34 -6.03 -27.66
C GLU A 108 -12.59 -4.57 -27.20
N ALA A 109 -12.39 -4.27 -25.93
CA ALA A 109 -12.57 -2.91 -25.41
C ALA A 109 -11.42 -1.99 -25.85
N PRO A 110 -11.71 -0.69 -26.05
CA PRO A 110 -10.67 0.31 -26.35
C PRO A 110 -9.55 0.31 -25.32
N VAL A 111 -8.30 0.52 -25.76
CA VAL A 111 -7.10 0.46 -24.90
C VAL A 111 -7.25 1.33 -23.64
N TRP A 112 -7.79 2.54 -23.77
CA TRP A 112 -7.96 3.44 -22.62
C TRP A 112 -8.91 2.87 -21.54
N GLN A 113 -9.96 2.14 -21.95
CA GLN A 113 -10.87 1.48 -20.98
C GLN A 113 -10.15 0.33 -20.28
N ARG A 114 -9.39 -0.47 -21.03
CA ARG A 114 -8.57 -1.55 -20.45
C ARG A 114 -7.54 -1.00 -19.44
N VAL A 115 -6.87 0.12 -19.77
CA VAL A 115 -5.96 0.81 -18.84
C VAL A 115 -6.69 1.27 -17.57
N LEU A 116 -7.88 1.87 -17.71
CA LEU A 116 -8.67 2.29 -16.54
C LEU A 116 -9.06 1.12 -15.65
N VAL A 117 -9.45 -0.01 -16.23
CA VAL A 117 -9.76 -1.22 -15.47
C VAL A 117 -8.53 -1.70 -14.70
N MET A 118 -7.35 -1.79 -15.35
CA MET A 118 -6.14 -2.27 -14.68
C MET A 118 -5.68 -1.33 -13.54
N VAL A 119 -5.79 -0.02 -13.71
CA VAL A 119 -5.41 0.95 -12.66
C VAL A 119 -6.40 0.99 -11.51
N ALA A 120 -7.66 0.60 -11.75
CA ALA A 120 -8.76 0.75 -10.79
C ALA A 120 -8.55 -0.04 -9.48
N GLY A 121 -7.96 -1.24 -9.56
CA GLY A 121 -7.64 -2.04 -8.37
C GLY A 121 -6.68 -1.30 -7.43
N ALA A 122 -5.56 -0.86 -7.96
CA ALA A 122 -4.59 -0.07 -7.20
C ALA A 122 -5.20 1.25 -6.68
N PHE A 123 -6.00 1.94 -7.49
CA PHE A 123 -6.69 3.17 -7.07
C PHE A 123 -7.62 2.93 -5.87
N MET A 124 -8.37 1.84 -5.86
CA MET A 124 -9.27 1.51 -4.75
C MET A 124 -8.51 1.18 -3.46
N ASN A 125 -7.28 0.67 -3.55
CA ASN A 125 -6.41 0.51 -2.39
C ASN A 125 -6.01 1.87 -1.79
N PHE A 126 -5.72 2.89 -2.61
CA PHE A 126 -5.51 4.25 -2.11
C PHE A 126 -6.78 4.84 -1.48
N VAL A 127 -7.96 4.58 -2.06
CA VAL A 127 -9.25 5.02 -1.48
C VAL A 127 -9.48 4.37 -0.12
N LEU A 128 -9.25 3.05 0.01
CA LEU A 128 -9.37 2.37 1.31
C LEU A 128 -8.41 2.97 2.34
N GLY A 129 -7.13 3.13 1.98
CA GLY A 129 -6.13 3.73 2.87
C GLY A 129 -6.51 5.14 3.31
N PHE A 130 -6.98 5.97 2.38
CA PHE A 130 -7.46 7.32 2.69
C PHE A 130 -8.65 7.31 3.65
N VAL A 131 -9.66 6.46 3.41
CA VAL A 131 -10.85 6.35 4.29
C VAL A 131 -10.44 5.89 5.69
N VAL A 132 -9.56 4.89 5.79
CA VAL A 132 -9.04 4.42 7.08
C VAL A 132 -8.29 5.54 7.80
N LEU A 133 -7.46 6.31 7.11
CA LEU A 133 -6.74 7.45 7.69
C LEU A 133 -7.70 8.58 8.13
N VAL A 134 -8.79 8.83 7.40
CA VAL A 134 -9.83 9.76 7.85
C VAL A 134 -10.43 9.31 9.18
N ILE A 135 -10.75 8.02 9.31
CA ILE A 135 -11.29 7.45 10.55
C ILE A 135 -10.28 7.60 11.69
N LEU A 136 -9.01 7.26 11.46
CA LEU A 136 -7.94 7.37 12.46
C LEU A 136 -7.74 8.80 12.94
N VAL A 137 -7.56 9.75 12.03
CA VAL A 137 -7.37 11.17 12.38
C VAL A 137 -8.60 11.73 13.09
N ALA A 138 -9.81 11.34 12.70
CA ALA A 138 -11.04 11.76 13.36
C ALA A 138 -11.16 11.17 14.79
N ALA A 139 -10.80 9.91 14.97
CA ALA A 139 -10.89 9.19 16.23
C ALA A 139 -9.73 9.46 17.21
N GLN A 140 -8.58 9.91 16.71
CA GLN A 140 -7.40 10.24 17.53
C GLN A 140 -7.81 11.18 18.68
N GLU A 141 -7.29 11.00 19.87
CA GLU A 141 -7.45 11.94 20.97
C GLU A 141 -6.57 13.19 20.78
N GLY A 142 -7.04 14.35 21.25
CA GLY A 142 -6.29 15.60 21.17
C GLY A 142 -6.34 16.28 19.79
N ALA A 143 -5.37 17.14 19.52
CA ALA A 143 -5.23 17.91 18.30
C ALA A 143 -4.42 17.15 17.24
N ILE A 144 -4.57 17.53 15.96
CA ILE A 144 -3.73 17.03 14.88
C ILE A 144 -2.34 17.65 15.02
N THR A 145 -1.29 16.83 14.98
CA THR A 145 0.11 17.30 15.08
C THR A 145 0.49 18.09 13.85
N SER A 146 0.91 19.34 14.03
CA SER A 146 1.36 20.19 12.92
C SER A 146 2.85 20.02 12.61
N LYS A 147 3.30 20.72 11.57
CA LYS A 147 4.73 20.84 11.23
C LYS A 147 5.33 22.17 11.68
N THR A 148 4.58 22.97 12.45
CA THR A 148 5.01 24.27 12.92
C THR A 148 5.56 24.16 14.33
N ILE A 149 6.77 24.63 14.54
CA ILE A 149 7.46 24.57 15.84
C ILE A 149 6.73 25.49 16.81
N TYR A 150 6.32 24.94 17.96
CA TYR A 150 5.73 25.69 19.07
C TYR A 150 6.78 26.27 19.99
N SER A 151 7.70 25.44 20.46
CA SER A 151 8.78 25.84 21.35
C SER A 151 10.04 25.01 21.10
N ILE A 152 11.17 25.60 21.41
CA ILE A 152 12.48 24.94 21.40
C ILE A 152 12.97 24.92 22.85
N GLU A 153 13.54 23.80 23.27
CA GLU A 153 14.11 23.63 24.60
C GLU A 153 15.30 24.57 24.80
N ASN A 154 15.47 25.07 26.01
CA ASN A 154 16.60 25.90 26.32
C ASN A 154 17.92 25.14 26.05
N ASP A 155 18.84 25.81 25.36
CA ASP A 155 20.15 25.27 24.97
C ASP A 155 20.17 24.11 23.97
N ALA A 156 19.00 23.74 23.40
CA ALA A 156 18.94 22.72 22.36
C ALA A 156 19.74 23.12 21.13
N LEU A 157 20.60 22.20 20.61
CA LEU A 157 21.44 22.44 19.45
C LEU A 157 20.64 22.83 18.21
N CYS A 158 19.45 22.27 18.01
CA CYS A 158 18.58 22.60 16.89
C CYS A 158 18.20 24.10 16.86
N GLY A 159 17.99 24.71 18.03
CA GLY A 159 17.75 26.15 18.15
C GLY A 159 18.99 27.00 17.91
N GLN A 160 20.13 26.60 18.49
CA GLN A 160 21.39 27.27 18.29
C GLN A 160 21.87 27.24 16.83
N THR A 161 21.48 26.20 16.08
CA THR A 161 21.87 25.99 14.68
C THR A 161 20.82 26.47 13.69
N GLY A 162 19.78 27.21 14.15
CA GLY A 162 18.97 28.03 13.28
C GLY A 162 17.45 27.82 13.30
N LEU A 163 16.91 26.73 13.89
CA LEU A 163 15.48 26.57 14.07
C LEU A 163 14.92 27.58 15.07
N GLN A 164 13.70 28.07 14.85
CA GLN A 164 13.02 29.03 15.71
C GLN A 164 11.56 28.62 15.95
N ALA A 165 11.01 29.04 17.08
CA ALA A 165 9.58 28.93 17.32
C ALA A 165 8.81 29.72 16.23
N GLY A 166 7.73 29.12 15.72
CA GLY A 166 6.96 29.69 14.60
C GLY A 166 7.38 29.17 13.21
N ASP A 167 8.53 28.50 13.07
CA ASP A 167 8.95 27.89 11.81
C ASP A 167 8.01 26.77 11.39
N GLU A 168 7.44 26.85 10.18
CA GLU A 168 6.75 25.73 9.55
C GLU A 168 7.77 24.90 8.75
N ILE A 169 8.01 23.64 9.16
CA ILE A 169 8.93 22.74 8.48
C ILE A 169 8.32 22.29 7.16
N VAL A 170 8.94 22.67 6.05
CA VAL A 170 8.49 22.37 4.69
C VAL A 170 9.21 21.15 4.11
N ALA A 171 10.53 21.04 4.36
CA ALA A 171 11.34 19.93 3.89
C ALA A 171 12.50 19.65 4.83
N VAL A 172 12.92 18.37 4.88
CA VAL A 172 14.13 17.90 5.55
C VAL A 172 15.00 17.18 4.52
N ASN A 173 16.29 17.48 4.48
CA ASN A 173 17.26 16.95 3.51
C ASN A 173 16.81 17.08 2.04
N GLY A 174 16.09 18.18 1.72
CA GLY A 174 15.55 18.44 0.39
C GLY A 174 14.26 17.67 0.06
N ARG A 175 13.77 16.84 0.97
CA ARG A 175 12.53 16.08 0.80
C ARG A 175 11.37 16.79 1.49
N ARG A 176 10.31 17.03 0.74
CA ARG A 176 9.10 17.71 1.24
C ARG A 176 8.44 16.90 2.35
N CYS A 177 8.09 17.56 3.45
CA CYS A 177 7.31 16.98 4.53
C CYS A 177 5.82 17.25 4.33
N PHE A 178 5.00 16.20 4.22
CA PHE A 178 3.54 16.30 4.12
C PHE A 178 2.90 16.37 5.49
N VAL A 179 3.35 15.54 6.43
CA VAL A 179 2.88 15.41 7.81
C VAL A 179 4.05 15.52 8.80
N ALA A 180 3.77 15.62 10.08
CA ALA A 180 4.81 15.68 11.12
C ALA A 180 5.70 14.42 11.13
N ASN A 181 5.11 13.25 10.89
CA ASN A 181 5.86 11.98 10.82
C ASN A 181 6.91 11.94 9.69
N ASP A 182 6.75 12.74 8.63
CA ASP A 182 7.79 12.90 7.62
C ASP A 182 9.09 13.44 8.19
N ILE A 183 8.98 14.38 9.14
CA ILE A 183 10.15 14.99 9.78
C ILE A 183 10.92 13.92 10.54
N LEU A 184 10.23 13.13 11.35
CA LEU A 184 10.85 12.03 12.11
C LEU A 184 11.45 10.99 11.18
N TYR A 185 10.74 10.59 10.12
CA TYR A 185 11.21 9.61 9.14
C TYR A 185 12.53 10.06 8.46
N GLU A 186 12.61 11.33 8.05
CA GLU A 186 13.82 11.86 7.41
C GLU A 186 14.97 12.04 8.42
N LEU A 187 14.67 12.39 9.68
CA LEU A 187 15.68 12.54 10.73
C LEU A 187 16.32 11.21 11.14
N VAL A 188 15.51 10.15 11.31
CA VAL A 188 16.02 8.80 11.63
C VAL A 188 16.96 8.27 10.53
N ARG A 189 16.78 8.72 9.29
CA ARG A 189 17.64 8.35 8.14
C ARG A 189 18.86 9.23 7.97
N THR A 190 19.05 10.20 8.86
CA THR A 190 20.15 11.16 8.77
C THR A 190 21.40 10.62 9.46
N GLU A 191 22.53 10.74 8.79
CA GLU A 191 23.83 10.42 9.37
C GLU A 191 24.33 11.58 10.25
N ALA A 192 25.07 11.26 11.30
CA ALA A 192 25.72 12.22 12.19
C ALA A 192 24.80 13.23 12.90
N TYR A 193 23.48 12.92 13.06
CA TYR A 193 22.52 13.74 13.81
C TYR A 193 22.41 15.19 13.32
N ARG A 194 22.60 15.39 12.01
CA ARG A 194 22.55 16.68 11.32
C ARG A 194 21.64 16.60 10.12
N ALA A 195 20.84 17.66 9.88
CA ALA A 195 19.94 17.68 8.74
C ALA A 195 19.83 19.09 8.16
N ARG A 196 19.60 19.14 6.84
CA ARG A 196 19.23 20.38 6.17
C ARG A 196 17.73 20.58 6.30
N PHE A 197 17.32 21.73 6.83
CA PHE A 197 15.91 22.10 6.90
C PHE A 197 15.57 23.19 5.89
N THR A 198 14.37 23.09 5.34
CA THR A 198 13.71 24.19 4.66
C THR A 198 12.47 24.52 5.46
N VAL A 199 12.42 25.71 6.01
CA VAL A 199 11.30 26.18 6.83
C VAL A 199 10.64 27.39 6.18
N LYS A 200 9.37 27.63 6.54
CA LYS A 200 8.69 28.87 6.22
C LYS A 200 8.60 29.69 7.51
N ARG A 201 9.29 30.84 7.51
CA ARG A 201 9.41 31.79 8.61
C ARG A 201 8.84 33.13 8.15
N ASP A 202 7.87 33.69 8.84
CA ASP A 202 7.20 34.96 8.51
C ASP A 202 6.72 34.99 7.04
N GLY A 203 6.24 33.87 6.51
CA GLY A 203 5.78 33.74 5.15
C GLY A 203 6.87 33.50 4.10
N GLN A 204 8.14 33.67 4.44
CA GLN A 204 9.29 33.45 3.55
C GLN A 204 9.92 32.08 3.74
N LYS A 205 10.44 31.54 2.64
CA LYS A 205 11.19 30.27 2.66
C LYS A 205 12.62 30.53 3.07
N VAL A 206 13.06 29.88 4.15
CA VAL A 206 14.42 29.96 4.70
C VAL A 206 15.06 28.58 4.63
N GLU A 207 16.31 28.51 4.16
CA GLU A 207 17.10 27.29 4.15
C GLU A 207 18.11 27.33 5.30
N LEU A 208 18.09 26.27 6.11
CA LEU A 208 19.01 26.03 7.21
C LEU A 208 19.86 24.82 6.84
N PRO A 209 21.12 25.03 6.39
CA PRO A 209 21.91 23.98 5.75
C PRO A 209 22.42 22.91 6.71
N ASP A 210 22.58 23.22 7.99
CA ASP A 210 23.19 22.34 8.99
C ASP A 210 22.54 22.52 10.36
N VAL A 211 21.36 21.96 10.54
CA VAL A 211 20.70 21.91 11.84
C VAL A 211 21.21 20.68 12.59
N GLN A 212 21.72 20.86 13.79
CA GLN A 212 22.28 19.82 14.63
C GLN A 212 21.33 19.46 15.77
N PHE A 213 21.39 18.21 16.19
CA PHE A 213 20.53 17.67 17.25
C PHE A 213 21.37 17.11 18.39
N ASP A 214 20.88 17.28 19.62
CA ASP A 214 21.46 16.68 20.80
C ASP A 214 21.30 15.16 20.77
N THR A 215 22.26 14.48 21.41
CA THR A 215 22.25 13.02 21.49
C THR A 215 22.48 12.56 22.91
N TRP A 216 21.94 11.39 23.24
CA TRP A 216 22.20 10.69 24.49
C TRP A 216 22.44 9.21 24.22
N GLN A 217 23.13 8.53 25.12
CA GLN A 217 23.37 7.09 25.05
C GLN A 217 22.48 6.36 26.05
N ASP A 218 21.91 5.25 25.63
CA ASP A 218 21.19 4.36 26.52
C ASP A 218 22.15 3.41 27.28
N GLU A 219 21.57 2.54 28.13
CA GLU A 219 22.34 1.57 28.93
C GLU A 219 23.11 0.56 28.08
N ASP A 220 22.65 0.30 26.86
CA ASP A 220 23.27 -0.60 25.89
C ASP A 220 24.36 0.11 25.02
N GLY A 221 24.60 1.41 25.26
CA GLY A 221 25.57 2.22 24.53
C GLY A 221 25.10 2.67 23.15
N GLN A 222 23.79 2.51 22.83
CA GLN A 222 23.21 3.02 21.59
C GLN A 222 22.98 4.53 21.70
N THR A 223 23.34 5.26 20.65
CA THR A 223 23.15 6.72 20.61
C THR A 223 21.80 7.06 20.02
N HIS A 224 21.03 7.83 20.76
CA HIS A 224 19.71 8.32 20.37
C HIS A 224 19.75 9.83 20.16
N MET A 225 18.95 10.32 19.22
CA MET A 225 18.79 11.75 18.93
C MET A 225 17.64 12.33 19.75
N THR A 226 17.84 13.53 20.29
CA THR A 226 16.78 14.32 20.93
C THR A 226 16.32 15.42 19.97
N LEU A 227 15.01 15.56 19.74
CA LEU A 227 14.50 16.57 18.83
C LEU A 227 14.71 18.00 19.34
N GLY A 228 14.59 18.22 20.65
CA GLY A 228 14.78 19.52 21.31
C GLY A 228 13.74 20.57 20.94
N PHE A 229 12.65 20.20 20.26
CA PHE A 229 11.54 21.09 19.94
C PHE A 229 10.18 20.39 20.04
N THR A 230 9.14 21.17 20.23
CA THR A 230 7.74 20.73 20.18
C THR A 230 7.00 21.44 19.05
N VAL A 231 5.86 20.91 18.63
CA VAL A 231 5.08 21.47 17.53
C VAL A 231 3.66 21.82 17.97
N TYR A 232 3.01 22.76 17.27
CA TYR A 232 1.62 23.12 17.53
C TYR A 232 0.66 21.96 17.26
N GLY A 233 -0.47 21.97 17.97
CA GLY A 233 -1.64 21.18 17.64
C GLY A 233 -2.63 21.96 16.76
N ILE A 234 -3.13 21.33 15.71
CA ILE A 234 -4.17 21.88 14.83
C ILE A 234 -5.53 21.38 15.32
N LYS A 235 -6.51 22.31 15.45
CA LYS A 235 -7.88 21.96 15.82
C LYS A 235 -8.49 20.98 14.81
N LYS A 236 -9.14 19.94 15.29
CA LYS A 236 -9.89 19.00 14.47
C LYS A 236 -11.15 19.65 13.93
N THR A 237 -11.12 20.03 12.67
CA THR A 237 -12.29 20.35 11.87
C THR A 237 -12.42 19.30 10.77
N PRO A 238 -13.61 19.08 10.19
CA PRO A 238 -13.75 18.12 9.09
C PRO A 238 -12.76 18.35 7.95
N LEU A 239 -12.50 19.61 7.62
CA LEU A 239 -11.54 20.00 6.58
C LEU A 239 -10.09 19.63 6.97
N ASN A 240 -9.70 19.91 8.21
CA ASN A 240 -8.34 19.57 8.69
C ASN A 240 -8.13 18.06 8.77
N VAL A 241 -9.16 17.31 9.16
CA VAL A 241 -9.13 15.83 9.17
C VAL A 241 -8.92 15.30 7.74
N LEU A 242 -9.70 15.77 6.77
CA LEU A 242 -9.54 15.34 5.37
C LEU A 242 -8.17 15.74 4.80
N LYS A 243 -7.69 16.95 5.12
CA LYS A 243 -6.37 17.42 4.69
C LYS A 243 -5.24 16.57 5.28
N GLU A 244 -5.32 16.25 6.56
CA GLU A 244 -4.31 15.42 7.22
C GLU A 244 -4.33 13.98 6.69
N ALA A 245 -5.50 13.37 6.53
CA ALA A 245 -5.64 12.05 5.93
C ALA A 245 -5.08 12.01 4.49
N TRP A 246 -5.33 13.05 3.69
CA TRP A 246 -4.75 13.17 2.35
C TRP A 246 -3.22 13.28 2.38
N ASN A 247 -2.69 14.13 3.23
CA ASN A 247 -1.25 14.28 3.41
C ASN A 247 -0.59 12.99 3.91
N SER A 248 -1.26 12.27 4.83
CA SER A 248 -0.79 10.97 5.33
C SER A 248 -0.82 9.90 4.22
N THR A 249 -1.83 9.92 3.34
CA THR A 249 -1.87 9.01 2.17
C THR A 249 -0.67 9.27 1.25
N LEU A 250 -0.34 10.54 0.98
CA LEU A 250 0.85 10.90 0.19
C LEU A 250 2.15 10.49 0.90
N TYR A 251 2.21 10.65 2.21
CA TYR A 251 3.34 10.22 3.04
C TYR A 251 3.57 8.71 2.94
N TYR A 252 2.56 7.88 3.18
CA TYR A 252 2.69 6.42 3.09
C TYR A 252 3.00 5.94 1.67
N GLY A 253 2.40 6.55 0.65
CA GLY A 253 2.72 6.26 -0.74
C GLY A 253 4.19 6.59 -1.08
N ARG A 254 4.68 7.74 -0.60
CA ARG A 254 6.09 8.13 -0.77
C ARG A 254 7.04 7.17 -0.05
N ILE A 255 6.74 6.76 1.19
CA ILE A 255 7.57 5.80 1.93
C ILE A 255 7.61 4.47 1.17
N ALA A 256 6.49 3.97 0.65
CA ALA A 256 6.46 2.75 -0.13
C ALA A 256 7.41 2.83 -1.34
N PHE A 257 7.38 3.96 -2.06
CA PHE A 257 8.26 4.18 -3.21
C PHE A 257 9.74 4.31 -2.81
N ILE A 258 10.04 5.04 -1.72
CA ILE A 258 11.41 5.19 -1.22
C ILE A 258 11.99 3.86 -0.76
N SER A 259 11.23 3.07 0.02
CA SER A 259 11.66 1.75 0.49
C SER A 259 12.01 0.82 -0.67
N LEU A 260 11.20 0.83 -1.75
CA LEU A 260 11.50 0.08 -2.95
C LEU A 260 12.78 0.60 -3.64
N ALA A 261 12.91 1.92 -3.78
CA ALA A 261 14.09 2.51 -4.41
C ALA A 261 15.37 2.23 -3.62
N ASP A 262 15.30 2.23 -2.29
CA ASP A 262 16.42 1.92 -1.41
C ASP A 262 16.80 0.42 -1.49
N LEU A 263 15.81 -0.46 -1.61
CA LEU A 263 16.03 -1.89 -1.85
C LEU A 263 16.76 -2.12 -3.18
N VAL A 264 16.28 -1.51 -4.27
CA VAL A 264 16.90 -1.65 -5.61
C VAL A 264 18.32 -1.06 -5.65
N ARG A 265 18.56 0.01 -4.89
CA ARG A 265 19.88 0.65 -4.78
C ARG A 265 20.84 -0.03 -3.80
N GLY A 266 20.40 -1.10 -3.11
CA GLY A 266 21.19 -1.80 -2.10
C GLY A 266 21.43 -0.99 -0.81
N ARG A 267 20.66 0.07 -0.57
CA ARG A 267 20.69 0.83 0.69
C ARG A 267 19.95 0.14 1.81
N GLU A 268 18.95 -0.64 1.45
CA GLU A 268 18.20 -1.50 2.37
C GLU A 268 18.61 -2.95 2.11
N SER A 269 18.83 -3.70 3.19
CA SER A 269 19.19 -5.11 3.07
C SER A 269 17.95 -5.94 2.67
N ILE A 270 18.11 -6.86 1.71
CA ILE A 270 17.08 -7.84 1.37
C ILE A 270 16.67 -8.66 2.61
N ASN A 271 17.58 -8.83 3.55
CA ASN A 271 17.28 -9.51 4.81
C ASN A 271 16.25 -8.77 5.67
N ASN A 272 16.04 -7.49 5.47
CA ASN A 272 15.05 -6.69 6.20
C ASN A 272 13.65 -6.77 5.59
N LEU A 273 13.48 -7.47 4.46
CA LEU A 273 12.16 -7.69 3.89
C LEU A 273 11.34 -8.59 4.82
N SER A 274 10.13 -8.14 5.10
CA SER A 274 9.11 -8.95 5.78
C SER A 274 8.37 -9.79 4.74
N GLY A 275 8.36 -11.09 4.95
CA GLY A 275 7.53 -12.03 4.21
C GLY A 275 6.13 -12.18 4.84
N PRO A 276 5.35 -13.14 4.36
CA PRO A 276 4.00 -13.39 4.88
C PRO A 276 3.94 -13.61 6.39
N VAL A 277 4.93 -14.29 6.96
CA VAL A 277 5.00 -14.58 8.40
C VAL A 277 5.26 -13.30 9.20
N GLY A 278 6.19 -12.44 8.74
CA GLY A 278 6.47 -11.16 9.37
C GLY A 278 5.27 -10.21 9.31
N ILE A 279 4.54 -10.18 8.19
CA ILE A 279 3.32 -9.36 8.07
C ILE A 279 2.24 -9.85 9.03
N VAL A 280 1.99 -11.16 9.12
CA VAL A 280 1.03 -11.73 10.07
C VAL A 280 1.43 -11.41 11.51
N THR A 281 2.71 -11.51 11.85
CA THR A 281 3.23 -11.14 13.17
C THR A 281 3.00 -9.65 13.47
N ALA A 282 3.31 -8.77 12.51
CA ALA A 282 3.07 -7.34 12.66
C ALA A 282 1.58 -7.01 12.85
N ILE A 283 0.68 -7.68 12.12
CA ILE A 283 -0.77 -7.54 12.32
C ILE A 283 -1.17 -7.99 13.73
N GLY A 284 -0.60 -9.10 14.20
CA GLY A 284 -0.82 -9.59 15.55
C GLY A 284 -0.36 -8.60 16.63
N GLN A 285 0.81 -8.01 16.47
CA GLN A 285 1.33 -6.98 17.37
C GLN A 285 0.44 -5.74 17.35
N ALA A 286 0.12 -5.21 16.18
CA ALA A 286 -0.76 -4.06 16.04
C ALA A 286 -2.13 -4.30 16.68
N ALA A 287 -2.73 -5.48 16.46
CA ALA A 287 -3.99 -5.84 17.10
C ALA A 287 -3.89 -5.97 18.63
N SER A 288 -2.70 -6.23 19.19
CA SER A 288 -2.48 -6.29 20.64
C SER A 288 -2.36 -4.91 21.28
N TYR A 289 -1.90 -3.91 20.54
CA TYR A 289 -1.82 -2.52 21.02
C TYR A 289 -3.17 -1.81 20.95
N GLY A 290 -4.00 -2.12 19.97
CA GLY A 290 -5.34 -1.58 19.86
C GLY A 290 -5.88 -1.53 18.44
N TRP A 291 -7.14 -1.11 18.32
CA TRP A 291 -7.78 -1.00 17.00
C TRP A 291 -7.18 0.13 16.15
N GLN A 292 -6.62 1.18 16.77
CA GLN A 292 -5.98 2.29 16.09
C GLN A 292 -4.73 1.81 15.35
N ASP A 293 -3.85 1.07 16.04
CA ASP A 293 -2.61 0.52 15.48
C ASP A 293 -2.92 -0.48 14.36
N LEU A 294 -3.96 -1.30 14.54
CA LEU A 294 -4.41 -2.23 13.50
C LEU A 294 -4.92 -1.50 12.25
N LEU A 295 -5.70 -0.42 12.40
CA LEU A 295 -6.14 0.39 11.28
C LEU A 295 -4.99 1.17 10.63
N GLU A 296 -4.03 1.67 11.41
CA GLU A 296 -2.83 2.32 10.85
C GLU A 296 -2.03 1.36 10.00
N LEU A 297 -1.82 0.12 10.47
CA LEU A 297 -1.17 -0.92 9.70
C LEU A 297 -1.97 -1.32 8.45
N LEU A 298 -3.31 -1.39 8.54
CA LEU A 298 -4.17 -1.62 7.39
C LEU A 298 -4.00 -0.50 6.34
N ALA A 299 -3.99 0.78 6.76
CA ALA A 299 -3.76 1.90 5.84
C ALA A 299 -2.38 1.80 5.18
N LEU A 300 -1.34 1.48 5.95
CA LEU A 300 0.01 1.29 5.43
C LEU A 300 0.08 0.14 4.41
N ILE A 301 -0.49 -1.02 4.72
CA ILE A 301 -0.48 -2.19 3.83
C ILE A 301 -1.23 -1.90 2.54
N THR A 302 -2.45 -1.35 2.63
CA THR A 302 -3.27 -1.12 1.43
C THR A 302 -2.66 -0.05 0.52
N ILE A 303 -2.10 1.04 1.07
CA ILE A 303 -1.42 2.08 0.28
C ILE A 303 -0.14 1.52 -0.37
N LYS A 304 0.67 0.76 0.37
CA LYS A 304 1.85 0.08 -0.19
C LYS A 304 1.47 -0.86 -1.32
N LEU A 305 0.42 -1.66 -1.16
CA LEU A 305 -0.07 -2.55 -2.21
C LEU A 305 -0.54 -1.76 -3.44
N GLY A 306 -1.24 -0.63 -3.24
CA GLY A 306 -1.61 0.27 -4.33
C GLY A 306 -0.40 0.78 -5.11
N VAL A 307 0.68 1.20 -4.41
CA VAL A 307 1.93 1.61 -5.07
C VAL A 307 2.58 0.45 -5.82
N PHE A 308 2.70 -0.72 -5.19
CA PHE A 308 3.36 -1.88 -5.82
C PHE A 308 2.59 -2.37 -7.04
N ASN A 309 1.26 -2.43 -6.99
CA ASN A 309 0.46 -2.85 -8.14
C ASN A 309 0.53 -1.89 -9.33
N LEU A 310 0.93 -0.63 -9.13
CA LEU A 310 1.19 0.32 -10.22
C LEU A 310 2.61 0.24 -10.79
N LEU A 311 3.50 -0.57 -10.22
CA LEU A 311 4.84 -0.73 -10.76
C LEU A 311 4.82 -1.40 -12.15
N PRO A 312 5.72 -1.00 -13.07
CA PRO A 312 5.82 -1.59 -14.38
C PRO A 312 6.45 -3.00 -14.33
N PHE A 313 5.83 -3.90 -13.57
CA PHE A 313 6.30 -5.26 -13.35
C PHE A 313 5.29 -6.27 -13.92
N PRO A 314 5.69 -7.20 -14.81
CA PRO A 314 4.77 -8.00 -15.61
C PRO A 314 3.77 -8.86 -14.83
N ALA A 315 4.07 -9.20 -13.58
CA ALA A 315 3.16 -9.97 -12.70
C ALA A 315 2.13 -9.10 -11.96
N LEU A 316 2.15 -7.79 -12.14
CA LEU A 316 1.28 -6.82 -11.45
C LEU A 316 0.44 -6.06 -12.47
N ASP A 317 -0.62 -5.40 -12.03
CA ASP A 317 -1.50 -4.60 -12.90
C ASP A 317 -0.75 -3.53 -13.69
N GLY A 318 0.24 -2.88 -13.08
CA GLY A 318 1.10 -1.91 -13.73
C GLY A 318 1.90 -2.49 -14.90
N GLY A 319 2.26 -3.76 -14.86
CA GLY A 319 2.86 -4.47 -15.99
C GLY A 319 1.88 -4.64 -17.15
N LYS A 320 0.62 -5.01 -16.85
CA LYS A 320 -0.46 -5.07 -17.87
C LYS A 320 -0.70 -3.68 -18.48
N VAL A 321 -0.68 -2.62 -17.66
CA VAL A 321 -0.78 -1.23 -18.13
C VAL A 321 0.35 -0.89 -19.12
N VAL A 322 1.58 -1.30 -18.85
CA VAL A 322 2.71 -1.07 -19.79
C VAL A 322 2.46 -1.75 -21.14
N PHE A 323 2.00 -3.02 -21.14
CA PHE A 323 1.66 -3.71 -22.41
C PHE A 323 0.55 -2.98 -23.16
N LEU A 324 -0.48 -2.50 -22.47
CA LEU A 324 -1.58 -1.72 -23.06
C LEU A 324 -1.11 -0.36 -23.61
N ILE A 325 -0.17 0.32 -22.93
CA ILE A 325 0.42 1.57 -23.43
C ILE A 325 1.23 1.29 -24.72
N ILE A 326 2.03 0.22 -24.76
CA ILE A 326 2.77 -0.18 -25.96
C ILE A 326 1.78 -0.43 -27.11
N GLU A 327 0.71 -1.17 -26.87
CA GLU A 327 -0.34 -1.42 -27.86
C GLU A 327 -0.99 -0.10 -28.34
N GLY A 328 -1.32 0.81 -27.43
CA GLY A 328 -1.92 2.10 -27.78
C GLY A 328 -1.02 3.00 -28.62
N VAL A 329 0.30 2.94 -28.41
CA VAL A 329 1.28 3.74 -29.16
C VAL A 329 1.64 3.11 -30.50
N THR A 330 1.80 1.77 -30.53
CA THR A 330 2.25 1.04 -31.72
C THR A 330 1.11 0.61 -32.66
N GLY A 331 -0.12 0.59 -32.14
CA GLY A 331 -1.30 0.05 -32.81
C GLY A 331 -1.33 -1.49 -32.88
N HIS A 332 -0.42 -2.17 -32.22
CA HIS A 332 -0.32 -3.63 -32.23
C HIS A 332 -0.15 -4.14 -30.79
N ALA A 333 -0.93 -5.17 -30.45
CA ALA A 333 -0.79 -5.83 -29.14
C ALA A 333 0.58 -6.52 -29.04
N VAL A 334 1.17 -6.49 -27.84
CA VAL A 334 2.38 -7.27 -27.54
C VAL A 334 2.03 -8.75 -27.69
N PRO A 335 2.87 -9.57 -28.39
CA PRO A 335 2.58 -10.99 -28.61
C PRO A 335 2.31 -11.73 -27.28
N GLU A 336 1.21 -12.48 -27.21
CA GLU A 336 0.76 -13.23 -26.01
C GLU A 336 1.87 -14.13 -25.43
N LYS A 337 2.63 -14.84 -26.29
CA LYS A 337 3.76 -15.65 -25.83
C LYS A 337 4.81 -14.85 -25.07
N LEU A 338 5.07 -13.60 -25.51
CA LEU A 338 6.03 -12.72 -24.85
C LEU A 338 5.46 -12.23 -23.50
N GLN A 339 4.20 -11.78 -23.48
CA GLN A 339 3.52 -11.38 -22.27
C GLN A 339 3.51 -12.53 -21.24
N GLY A 340 3.07 -13.72 -21.64
CA GLY A 340 3.03 -14.90 -20.78
C GLY A 340 4.41 -15.29 -20.24
N THR A 341 5.44 -15.31 -21.09
CA THR A 341 6.81 -15.63 -20.67
C THR A 341 7.33 -14.63 -19.64
N LEU A 342 7.15 -13.31 -19.89
CA LEU A 342 7.57 -12.26 -18.96
C LEU A 342 6.81 -12.35 -17.63
N THR A 343 5.52 -12.61 -17.69
CA THR A 343 4.67 -12.75 -16.49
C THR A 343 5.07 -13.96 -15.67
N ILE A 344 5.31 -15.13 -16.28
CA ILE A 344 5.76 -16.32 -15.58
C ILE A 344 7.13 -16.09 -14.93
N ALA A 345 8.08 -15.49 -15.64
CA ALA A 345 9.40 -15.16 -15.10
C ALA A 345 9.31 -14.19 -13.91
N ALA A 346 8.42 -13.18 -14.00
CA ALA A 346 8.17 -12.22 -12.94
C ALA A 346 7.53 -12.89 -11.71
N PHE A 347 6.55 -13.78 -11.91
CA PHE A 347 5.96 -14.57 -10.82
C PHE A 347 6.99 -15.46 -10.14
N ALA A 348 7.84 -16.16 -10.91
CA ALA A 348 8.89 -17.01 -10.35
C ALA A 348 9.87 -16.20 -9.49
N LEU A 349 10.23 -14.99 -9.92
CA LEU A 349 11.08 -14.06 -9.16
C LEU A 349 10.39 -13.62 -7.84
N LEU A 350 9.13 -13.17 -7.91
CA LEU A 350 8.38 -12.74 -6.72
C LEU A 350 8.17 -13.91 -5.74
N PHE A 351 7.85 -15.08 -6.26
CA PHE A 351 7.69 -16.29 -5.44
C PHE A 351 8.99 -16.67 -4.74
N GLY A 352 10.12 -16.64 -5.45
CA GLY A 352 11.44 -16.87 -4.88
C GLY A 352 11.78 -15.84 -3.80
N LEU A 353 11.48 -14.56 -4.03
CA LEU A 353 11.67 -13.50 -3.04
C LEU A 353 10.77 -13.70 -1.80
N MET A 354 9.52 -14.11 -2.02
CA MET A 354 8.58 -14.44 -0.94
C MET A 354 9.08 -15.61 -0.08
N LEU A 355 9.58 -16.68 -0.70
CA LEU A 355 10.15 -17.81 0.03
C LEU A 355 11.39 -17.40 0.84
N PHE A 356 12.26 -16.57 0.25
CA PHE A 356 13.44 -16.05 0.93
C PHE A 356 13.05 -15.16 2.13
N ALA A 357 12.10 -14.24 1.95
CA ALA A 357 11.61 -13.40 3.03
C ALA A 357 10.94 -14.23 4.15
N THR A 358 10.15 -15.25 3.79
CA THR A 358 9.54 -16.19 4.75
C THR A 358 10.60 -16.95 5.56
N TYR A 359 11.66 -17.39 4.91
CA TYR A 359 12.79 -18.05 5.58
C TYR A 359 13.44 -17.11 6.61
N ASN A 360 13.70 -15.85 6.23
CA ASN A 360 14.25 -14.85 7.14
C ASN A 360 13.30 -14.54 8.31
N ASP A 361 12.00 -14.44 8.07
CA ASP A 361 10.99 -14.23 9.11
C ASP A 361 11.04 -15.35 10.16
N ILE A 362 11.11 -16.61 9.71
CA ILE A 362 11.19 -17.78 10.61
C ILE A 362 12.47 -17.73 11.45
N ILE A 363 13.61 -17.40 10.84
CA ILE A 363 14.87 -17.25 11.59
C ILE A 363 14.73 -16.19 12.67
N ARG A 364 14.20 -15.01 12.34
CA ARG A 364 14.01 -13.92 13.31
C ARG A 364 13.06 -14.31 14.45
N LEU A 365 11.98 -15.05 14.14
CA LEU A 365 11.08 -15.58 15.17
C LEU A 365 11.80 -16.53 16.11
N VAL A 366 12.63 -17.43 15.58
CA VAL A 366 13.36 -18.43 16.39
C VAL A 366 14.49 -17.79 17.21
N THR A 367 15.13 -16.76 16.67
CA THR A 367 16.23 -16.04 17.36
C THR A 367 15.76 -14.93 18.29
N GLY A 368 14.44 -14.63 18.34
CA GLY A 368 13.88 -13.59 19.21
C GLY A 368 14.19 -12.16 18.78
N VAL A 369 14.57 -11.93 17.53
CA VAL A 369 14.93 -10.64 16.95
C VAL A 369 13.71 -9.94 16.27
N MET A 370 12.51 -10.51 16.42
CA MET A 370 11.25 -9.92 15.93
C MET A 370 10.56 -9.08 16.98
#